data_467a140cdba7543abefc20a482ae7451
#
_entry.id   467a140cdba7543abefc20a482ae7451
#
_cell.length_a   1.000
_cell.length_b   1.000
_cell.length_c   1.000
_cell.angle_alpha   90.00
_cell.angle_beta   90.00
_cell.angle_gamma   90.00
#
_symmetry.space_group_name_H-M   'P 1'
#
loop_
_entity.id
_entity.type
_entity.pdbx_description
1 polymer ?
#
loop_
_entity_poly.entity_id
_entity_poly.type
_entity_poly.pdbx_seq_one_letter_code
_entity_poly.pdbx_strand_id
1 'polypeptide(L)'
;MHIPDGILPAAVCGAGYAATAPIVWYSVRKINQEANPRESIPKAAILTAAFFVVSWIHIPVPPTSVHLVLNGLLGAVLGYYAFPAILIGLFFQAVMFQHGGLTTLGVNAIVMGVPALIAYHIFRLRNIRREAGRITTGIFGFLAGSCAIGLSAGLFLVILVSFIGPGFDVEVERAAIYTLAVAHV
;
A
#
# COMPACT_ATOMS: atom_id res chain seq x y z
N MET A 1 4.32 1.06 -7.30
CA MET A 1 3.52 2.30 -7.18
C MET A 1 4.04 3.11 -5.99
N HIS A 2 5.11 3.88 -6.20
CA HIS A 2 5.69 4.76 -5.20
C HIS A 2 5.94 6.13 -5.83
N ILE A 3 5.53 7.19 -5.16
CA ILE A 3 5.76 8.55 -5.59
C ILE A 3 7.12 8.99 -5.05
N PRO A 4 8.10 9.31 -5.91
CA PRO A 4 9.41 9.80 -5.47
C PRO A 4 9.35 11.21 -4.92
N ASP A 5 10.44 11.62 -4.24
CA ASP A 5 10.59 12.98 -3.74
C ASP A 5 10.63 13.99 -4.88
N GLY A 6 10.13 15.19 -4.63
CA GLY A 6 10.16 16.30 -5.59
C GLY A 6 8.99 16.34 -6.59
N ILE A 7 8.17 15.29 -6.70
CA ILE A 7 7.01 15.27 -7.62
C ILE A 7 5.82 16.02 -7.02
N LEU A 8 5.55 15.83 -5.73
CA LEU A 8 4.40 16.44 -5.07
C LEU A 8 4.78 17.76 -4.38
N PRO A 9 3.86 18.75 -4.38
CA PRO A 9 4.00 19.96 -3.59
C PRO A 9 4.17 19.65 -2.09
N ALA A 10 4.97 20.44 -1.37
CA ALA A 10 5.22 20.25 0.06
C ALA A 10 3.93 20.23 0.91
N ALA A 11 2.91 21.00 0.52
CA ALA A 11 1.61 21.00 1.19
C ALA A 11 0.92 19.64 1.10
N VAL A 12 1.00 18.95 -0.04
CA VAL A 12 0.41 17.61 -0.25
C VAL A 12 1.19 16.56 0.55
N CYS A 13 2.52 16.68 0.58
CA CYS A 13 3.37 15.82 1.41
C CYS A 13 3.03 15.98 2.90
N GLY A 14 2.88 17.22 3.38
CA GLY A 14 2.46 17.52 4.74
C GLY A 14 1.07 16.97 5.08
N ALA A 15 0.10 17.15 4.18
CA ALA A 15 -1.23 16.57 4.31
C ALA A 15 -1.19 15.03 4.36
N GLY A 16 -0.31 14.39 3.57
CA GLY A 16 -0.07 12.96 3.60
C GLY A 16 0.38 12.47 4.98
N TYR A 17 1.35 13.15 5.59
CA TYR A 17 1.79 12.83 6.95
C TYR A 17 0.69 13.07 7.99
N ALA A 18 -0.01 14.20 7.89
CA ALA A 18 -1.12 14.54 8.80
C ALA A 18 -2.25 13.50 8.74
N ALA A 19 -2.54 12.95 7.56
CA ALA A 19 -3.54 11.89 7.39
C ALA A 19 -3.00 10.50 7.81
N THR A 20 -1.72 10.23 7.64
CA THR A 20 -1.09 8.96 8.05
C THR A 20 -1.06 8.80 9.58
N ALA A 21 -0.77 9.87 10.33
CA ALA A 21 -0.64 9.82 11.78
C ALA A 21 -1.89 9.25 12.49
N PRO A 22 -3.12 9.72 12.24
CA PRO A 22 -4.32 9.15 12.87
C PRO A 22 -4.60 7.70 12.46
N ILE A 23 -4.21 7.29 11.24
CA ILE A 23 -4.40 5.90 10.79
C ILE A 23 -3.42 4.97 11.54
N VAL A 24 -2.17 5.39 11.71
CA VAL A 24 -1.18 4.67 12.54
C VAL A 24 -1.70 4.56 13.98
N TRP A 25 -2.12 5.68 14.57
CA TRP A 25 -2.67 5.69 15.93
C TRP A 25 -3.86 4.75 16.07
N TYR A 26 -4.81 4.79 15.13
CA TYR A 26 -5.97 3.90 15.12
C TYR A 26 -5.55 2.43 15.00
N SER A 27 -4.63 2.11 14.10
CA SER A 27 -4.11 0.75 13.90
C SER A 27 -3.44 0.24 15.17
N VAL A 28 -2.54 1.02 15.77
CA VAL A 28 -1.84 0.66 17.02
C VAL A 28 -2.83 0.52 18.18
N ARG A 29 -3.84 1.40 18.27
CA ARG A 29 -4.88 1.27 19.29
C ARG A 29 -5.65 -0.04 19.13
N LYS A 30 -5.98 -0.46 17.91
CA LYS A 30 -6.66 -1.74 17.64
C LYS A 30 -5.77 -2.92 17.97
N ILE A 31 -4.50 -2.86 17.64
CA ILE A 31 -3.50 -3.88 17.99
C ILE A 31 -3.43 -4.06 19.52
N ASN A 32 -3.34 -2.96 20.27
CA ASN A 32 -3.25 -3.00 21.74
C ASN A 32 -4.53 -3.51 22.44
N GLN A 33 -5.65 -3.61 21.71
CA GLN A 33 -6.89 -4.21 22.20
C GLN A 33 -6.95 -5.73 22.02
N GLU A 34 -5.99 -6.33 21.31
CA GLU A 34 -5.89 -7.78 21.18
C GLU A 34 -5.43 -8.41 22.50
N ALA A 35 -5.82 -9.66 22.77
CA ALA A 35 -5.47 -10.36 24.00
C ALA A 35 -3.94 -10.51 24.17
N ASN A 36 -3.23 -10.80 23.08
CA ASN A 36 -1.78 -11.00 23.03
C ASN A 36 -1.16 -10.23 21.87
N PRO A 37 -1.03 -8.89 21.94
CA PRO A 37 -0.54 -8.09 20.81
C PRO A 37 0.86 -8.49 20.34
N ARG A 38 1.73 -8.95 21.26
CA ARG A 38 3.12 -9.30 20.96
C ARG A 38 3.28 -10.58 20.16
N GLU A 39 2.30 -11.48 20.20
CA GLU A 39 2.35 -12.77 19.51
C GLU A 39 2.37 -12.63 17.98
N SER A 40 1.72 -11.60 17.45
CA SER A 40 1.67 -11.32 16.01
C SER A 40 2.87 -10.54 15.48
N ILE A 41 3.75 -9.99 16.34
CA ILE A 41 4.90 -9.18 15.92
C ILE A 41 5.88 -9.95 15.02
N PRO A 42 6.31 -11.20 15.35
CA PRO A 42 7.23 -11.95 14.49
C PRO A 42 6.65 -12.17 13.08
N LYS A 43 5.36 -12.51 13.01
CA LYS A 43 4.65 -12.68 11.74
C LYS A 43 4.59 -11.37 10.94
N ALA A 44 4.30 -10.25 11.61
CA ALA A 44 4.30 -8.93 10.99
C ALA A 44 5.70 -8.57 10.47
N ALA A 45 6.76 -8.81 11.23
CA ALA A 45 8.13 -8.53 10.83
C ALA A 45 8.55 -9.34 9.59
N ILE A 46 8.24 -10.64 9.53
CA ILE A 46 8.55 -11.48 8.37
C ILE A 46 7.81 -10.99 7.12
N LEU A 47 6.53 -10.66 7.25
CA LEU A 47 5.75 -10.17 6.11
C LEU A 47 6.14 -8.76 5.69
N THR A 48 6.59 -7.89 6.61
CA THR A 48 7.20 -6.60 6.28
C THR A 48 8.49 -6.78 5.49
N ALA A 49 9.36 -7.70 5.91
CA ALA A 49 10.58 -8.03 5.18
C ALA A 49 10.27 -8.61 3.78
N ALA A 50 9.29 -9.50 3.68
CA ALA A 50 8.84 -10.03 2.40
C ALA A 50 8.29 -8.91 1.48
N PHE A 51 7.46 -8.02 2.01
CA PHE A 51 6.96 -6.85 1.28
C PHE A 51 8.11 -5.98 0.77
N PHE A 52 9.09 -5.69 1.64
CA PHE A 52 10.27 -4.91 1.29
C PHE A 52 11.07 -5.53 0.14
N VAL A 53 11.39 -6.85 0.24
CA VAL A 53 12.20 -7.56 -0.76
C VAL A 53 11.44 -7.73 -2.08
N VAL A 54 10.17 -8.14 -2.02
CA VAL A 54 9.38 -8.44 -3.22
C VAL A 54 9.07 -7.18 -4.02
N SER A 55 8.90 -6.04 -3.37
CA SER A 55 8.72 -4.75 -4.05
C SER A 55 9.96 -4.32 -4.85
N TRP A 56 11.09 -4.97 -4.62
CA TRP A 56 12.35 -4.73 -5.34
C TRP A 56 12.47 -5.52 -6.64
N ILE A 57 11.65 -6.56 -6.79
CA ILE A 57 11.61 -7.36 -8.02
C ILE A 57 10.80 -6.60 -9.07
N HIS A 58 11.52 -5.97 -10.01
CA HIS A 58 10.93 -5.22 -11.11
C HIS A 58 10.86 -6.08 -12.37
N ILE A 59 9.66 -6.20 -12.94
CA ILE A 59 9.44 -6.84 -14.23
C ILE A 59 9.40 -5.72 -15.28
N PRO A 60 10.32 -5.69 -16.23
CA PRO A 60 10.33 -4.66 -17.27
C PRO A 60 9.11 -4.83 -18.19
N VAL A 61 8.25 -3.84 -18.21
CA VAL A 61 7.12 -3.71 -19.12
C VAL A 61 7.26 -2.34 -19.80
N PRO A 62 7.90 -2.27 -21.00
CA PRO A 62 8.13 -0.99 -21.66
C PRO A 62 6.85 -0.18 -21.85
N PRO A 63 6.86 1.12 -21.60
CA PRO A 63 7.99 2.01 -21.28
C PRO A 63 8.38 2.07 -19.79
N THR A 64 7.81 1.24 -18.92
CA THR A 64 7.99 1.27 -17.47
C THR A 64 8.35 -0.11 -16.90
N SER A 65 8.37 -0.24 -15.60
CA SER A 65 8.49 -1.51 -14.89
C SER A 65 7.38 -1.68 -13.86
N VAL A 66 6.95 -2.91 -13.69
CA VAL A 66 5.94 -3.30 -12.71
C VAL A 66 6.62 -4.09 -11.59
N HIS A 67 6.25 -3.85 -10.36
CA HIS A 67 6.68 -4.65 -9.21
C HIS A 67 5.46 -5.27 -8.52
N LEU A 68 5.69 -6.40 -7.89
CA LEU A 68 4.63 -7.08 -7.13
C LEU A 68 4.18 -6.22 -5.94
N VAL A 69 2.86 -6.07 -5.82
CA VAL A 69 2.23 -5.31 -4.74
C VAL A 69 1.57 -6.29 -3.77
N LEU A 70 2.15 -6.42 -2.58
CA LEU A 70 1.67 -7.37 -1.56
C LEU A 70 0.74 -6.73 -0.51
N ASN A 71 0.30 -5.50 -0.71
CA ASN A 71 -0.50 -4.78 0.29
C ASN A 71 -1.81 -5.50 0.62
N GLY A 72 -2.50 -6.07 -0.37
CA GLY A 72 -3.71 -6.87 -0.16
C GLY A 72 -3.44 -8.13 0.68
N LEU A 73 -2.33 -8.81 0.42
CA LEU A 73 -1.90 -9.96 1.22
C LEU A 73 -1.57 -9.55 2.67
N LEU A 74 -0.80 -8.47 2.85
CA LEU A 74 -0.51 -7.95 4.18
C LEU A 74 -1.80 -7.61 4.92
N GLY A 75 -2.74 -6.94 4.26
CA GLY A 75 -4.06 -6.64 4.83
C GLY A 75 -4.81 -7.89 5.28
N ALA A 76 -4.96 -8.86 4.38
CA ALA A 76 -5.68 -10.11 4.65
C ALA A 76 -5.07 -10.92 5.80
N VAL A 77 -3.74 -10.94 5.92
CA VAL A 77 -3.00 -11.81 6.86
C VAL A 77 -2.68 -11.12 8.18
N LEU A 78 -2.37 -9.83 8.15
CA LEU A 78 -1.90 -9.05 9.31
C LEU A 78 -2.99 -8.20 9.97
N GLY A 79 -4.12 -7.96 9.30
CA GLY A 79 -5.15 -7.11 9.85
C GLY A 79 -4.66 -5.68 10.11
N TYR A 80 -4.85 -5.20 11.35
CA TYR A 80 -4.41 -3.85 11.72
C TYR A 80 -2.89 -3.65 11.76
N TYR A 81 -2.10 -4.71 11.87
CA TYR A 81 -0.63 -4.63 11.75
C TYR A 81 -0.17 -4.28 10.32
N ALA A 82 -1.03 -4.45 9.30
CA ALA A 82 -0.66 -4.21 7.92
C ALA A 82 -0.24 -2.76 7.65
N PHE A 83 -0.94 -1.78 8.23
CA PHE A 83 -0.62 -0.38 8.00
C PHE A 83 0.76 0.02 8.57
N PRO A 84 1.08 -0.24 9.85
CA PRO A 84 2.42 -0.03 10.38
C PRO A 84 3.51 -0.83 9.64
N ALA A 85 3.23 -2.08 9.27
CA ALA A 85 4.14 -2.93 8.51
C ALA A 85 4.51 -2.32 7.15
N ILE A 86 3.50 -1.85 6.40
CA ILE A 86 3.69 -1.17 5.11
C ILE A 86 4.47 0.13 5.30
N LEU A 87 4.12 0.95 6.30
CA LEU A 87 4.82 2.21 6.58
C LEU A 87 6.31 1.97 6.86
N ILE A 88 6.64 0.95 7.68
CA ILE A 88 8.04 0.57 7.98
C ILE A 88 8.74 0.07 6.70
N GLY A 89 8.08 -0.78 5.91
CA GLY A 89 8.63 -1.26 4.65
C GLY A 89 8.94 -0.13 3.67
N LEU A 90 7.99 0.81 3.50
CA LEU A 90 8.16 2.00 2.64
C LEU A 90 9.29 2.91 3.14
N PHE A 91 9.41 3.09 4.46
CA PHE A 91 10.51 3.86 5.04
C PHE A 91 11.87 3.26 4.67
N PHE A 92 12.06 1.96 4.85
CA PHE A 92 13.31 1.30 4.47
C PHE A 92 13.56 1.34 2.97
N GLN A 93 12.53 1.22 2.13
CA GLN A 93 12.65 1.35 0.68
C GLN A 93 13.14 2.76 0.28
N ALA A 94 12.59 3.80 0.91
CA ALA A 94 13.00 5.17 0.65
C ALA A 94 14.45 5.43 1.10
N VAL A 95 14.85 4.96 2.30
CA VAL A 95 16.18 5.23 2.86
C VAL A 95 17.27 4.40 2.18
N MET A 96 17.03 3.11 1.95
CA MET A 96 18.07 2.20 1.47
C MET A 96 18.20 2.20 -0.05
N PHE A 97 17.11 2.45 -0.77
CA PHE A 97 17.06 2.24 -2.22
C PHE A 97 16.55 3.45 -2.98
N GLN A 98 16.24 4.54 -2.30
CA GLN A 98 15.61 5.73 -2.91
C GLN A 98 14.35 5.37 -3.72
N HIS A 99 13.69 4.27 -3.33
CA HIS A 99 12.46 3.82 -3.96
C HIS A 99 11.24 4.41 -3.24
N GLY A 100 10.56 5.34 -3.88
CA GLY A 100 9.66 6.30 -3.24
C GLY A 100 10.44 7.50 -2.71
N GLY A 101 9.94 8.17 -1.69
CA GLY A 101 10.61 9.33 -1.09
C GLY A 101 10.28 9.48 0.38
N LEU A 102 11.18 10.13 1.12
CA LEU A 102 10.93 10.44 2.52
C LEU A 102 9.88 11.55 2.66
N THR A 103 9.90 12.57 1.81
CA THR A 103 8.88 13.64 1.84
C THR A 103 7.49 13.12 1.47
N THR A 104 7.43 12.15 0.56
CA THR A 104 6.18 11.54 0.08
C THR A 104 5.77 10.29 0.87
N LEU A 105 6.53 9.89 1.91
CA LEU A 105 6.30 8.67 2.69
C LEU A 105 4.87 8.58 3.24
N GLY A 106 4.34 9.69 3.77
CA GLY A 106 2.97 9.75 4.28
C GLY A 106 1.92 9.48 3.20
N VAL A 107 2.10 10.06 2.02
CA VAL A 107 1.22 9.84 0.86
C VAL A 107 1.31 8.40 0.38
N ASN A 108 2.53 7.87 0.22
CA ASN A 108 2.75 6.47 -0.18
C ASN A 108 2.15 5.47 0.82
N ALA A 109 2.24 5.78 2.13
CA ALA A 109 1.61 4.99 3.18
C ALA A 109 0.09 4.95 3.06
N ILE A 110 -0.56 6.06 2.69
CA ILE A 110 -2.01 6.11 2.44
C ILE A 110 -2.35 5.29 1.20
N VAL A 111 -1.64 5.51 0.09
CA VAL A 111 -1.88 4.83 -1.19
C VAL A 111 -1.81 3.31 -1.06
N MET A 112 -0.92 2.78 -0.22
CA MET A 112 -0.76 1.34 -0.06
C MET A 112 -1.41 0.78 1.21
N GLY A 113 -1.38 1.52 2.30
CA GLY A 113 -1.81 1.04 3.60
C GLY A 113 -3.33 1.11 3.80
N VAL A 114 -4.01 2.14 3.27
CA VAL A 114 -5.48 2.22 3.37
C VAL A 114 -6.15 1.09 2.59
N PRO A 115 -5.76 0.80 1.32
CA PRO A 115 -6.28 -0.38 0.61
C PRO A 115 -5.98 -1.70 1.32
N ALA A 116 -4.84 -1.82 2.01
CA ALA A 116 -4.53 -3.00 2.81
C ALA A 116 -5.52 -3.19 3.98
N LEU A 117 -5.88 -2.11 4.68
CA LEU A 117 -6.90 -2.17 5.73
C LEU A 117 -8.29 -2.53 5.17
N ILE A 118 -8.63 -2.03 3.99
CA ILE A 118 -9.88 -2.41 3.30
C ILE A 118 -9.84 -3.90 2.94
N ALA A 119 -8.72 -4.40 2.40
CA ALA A 119 -8.53 -5.81 2.10
C ALA A 119 -8.72 -6.70 3.35
N TYR A 120 -8.23 -6.27 4.52
CA TYR A 120 -8.48 -6.95 5.79
C TYR A 120 -9.98 -7.09 6.07
N HIS A 121 -10.74 -6.01 5.94
CA HIS A 121 -12.17 -6.04 6.21
C HIS A 121 -12.91 -6.95 5.21
N ILE A 122 -12.58 -6.88 3.91
CA ILE A 122 -13.14 -7.77 2.88
C ILE A 122 -12.81 -9.23 3.22
N PHE A 123 -11.55 -9.53 3.52
CA PHE A 123 -11.13 -10.89 3.85
C PHE A 123 -11.79 -11.44 5.11
N ARG A 124 -12.06 -10.58 6.08
CA ARG A 124 -12.77 -10.94 7.32
C ARG A 124 -14.22 -11.34 7.06
N LEU A 125 -14.86 -10.85 6.01
CA LEU A 125 -16.24 -11.21 5.66
C LEU A 125 -16.42 -12.71 5.39
N ARG A 126 -15.36 -13.45 5.03
CA ARG A 126 -15.40 -14.91 4.88
C ARG A 126 -15.89 -15.63 6.13
N ASN A 127 -15.67 -15.05 7.31
CA ASN A 127 -16.00 -15.64 8.60
C ASN A 127 -17.47 -15.42 9.04
N ILE A 128 -18.29 -14.71 8.24
CA ILE A 128 -19.71 -14.48 8.52
C ILE A 128 -20.48 -15.80 8.50
N ARG A 129 -20.09 -16.75 7.63
CA ARG A 129 -20.61 -18.13 7.65
C ARG A 129 -19.60 -18.98 8.42
N ARG A 130 -20.07 -19.61 9.50
CA ARG A 130 -19.28 -20.32 10.55
C ARG A 130 -18.20 -21.31 10.07
N GLU A 131 -18.22 -21.73 8.80
CA GLU A 131 -17.21 -22.59 8.20
C GLU A 131 -16.85 -22.08 6.80
N ALA A 132 -15.85 -21.19 6.76
CA ALA A 132 -15.27 -20.79 5.47
C ALA A 132 -14.45 -21.95 4.90
N GLY A 133 -15.02 -22.71 3.96
CA GLY A 133 -14.29 -23.71 3.20
C GLY A 133 -13.14 -23.10 2.39
N ARG A 134 -12.24 -23.94 1.87
CA ARG A 134 -11.08 -23.52 1.07
C ARG A 134 -11.47 -22.62 -0.11
N ILE A 135 -12.58 -22.95 -0.79
CA ILE A 135 -13.07 -22.16 -1.94
C ILE A 135 -13.50 -20.76 -1.51
N THR A 136 -14.28 -20.65 -0.43
CA THR A 136 -14.71 -19.34 0.11
C THR A 136 -13.52 -18.50 0.54
N THR A 137 -12.53 -19.10 1.19
CA THR A 137 -11.28 -18.42 1.56
C THR A 137 -10.52 -17.93 0.33
N GLY A 138 -10.45 -18.73 -0.74
CA GLY A 138 -9.82 -18.34 -2.00
C GLY A 138 -10.55 -17.17 -2.68
N ILE A 139 -11.88 -17.20 -2.74
CA ILE A 139 -12.69 -16.12 -3.33
C ILE A 139 -12.48 -14.80 -2.57
N PHE A 140 -12.59 -14.82 -1.24
CA PHE A 140 -12.39 -13.60 -0.45
C PHE A 140 -10.93 -13.12 -0.47
N GLY A 141 -9.96 -14.02 -0.58
CA GLY A 141 -8.56 -13.67 -0.77
C GLY A 141 -8.32 -12.96 -2.11
N PHE A 142 -8.89 -13.50 -3.19
CA PHE A 142 -8.84 -12.89 -4.51
C PHE A 142 -9.51 -11.51 -4.53
N LEU A 143 -10.72 -11.38 -3.99
CA LEU A 143 -11.44 -10.11 -3.91
C LEU A 143 -10.67 -9.07 -3.09
N ALA A 144 -10.12 -9.46 -1.94
CA ALA A 144 -9.32 -8.58 -1.09
C ALA A 144 -8.06 -8.09 -1.81
N GLY A 145 -7.34 -8.99 -2.48
CA GLY A 145 -6.14 -8.67 -3.24
C GLY A 145 -6.42 -7.75 -4.42
N SER A 146 -7.38 -8.10 -5.26
CA SER A 146 -7.77 -7.31 -6.44
C SER A 146 -8.29 -5.92 -6.05
N CYS A 147 -9.13 -5.84 -5.00
CA CYS A 147 -9.62 -4.57 -4.48
C CYS A 147 -8.48 -3.69 -3.95
N ALA A 148 -7.51 -4.26 -3.22
CA ALA A 148 -6.39 -3.51 -2.70
C ALA A 148 -5.51 -2.95 -3.82
N ILE A 149 -5.21 -3.75 -4.84
CA ILE A 149 -4.41 -3.30 -6.00
C ILE A 149 -5.15 -2.21 -6.77
N GLY A 150 -6.42 -2.44 -7.11
CA GLY A 150 -7.23 -1.48 -7.85
C GLY A 150 -7.39 -0.14 -7.11
N LEU A 151 -7.64 -0.17 -5.79
CA LEU A 151 -7.71 1.04 -4.97
C LEU A 151 -6.36 1.76 -4.87
N SER A 152 -5.25 1.02 -4.71
CA SER A 152 -3.92 1.62 -4.68
C SER A 152 -3.58 2.28 -6.02
N ALA A 153 -3.86 1.62 -7.14
CA ALA A 153 -3.66 2.17 -8.47
C ALA A 153 -4.52 3.42 -8.71
N GLY A 154 -5.79 3.36 -8.31
CA GLY A 154 -6.71 4.50 -8.41
C GLY A 154 -6.28 5.70 -7.57
N LEU A 155 -5.90 5.49 -6.30
CA LEU A 155 -5.40 6.55 -5.42
C LEU A 155 -4.09 7.16 -5.96
N PHE A 156 -3.16 6.31 -6.40
CA PHE A 156 -1.91 6.74 -7.02
C PHE A 156 -2.18 7.65 -8.23
N LEU A 157 -3.06 7.21 -9.13
CA LEU A 157 -3.44 7.96 -10.32
C LEU A 157 -4.09 9.31 -9.97
N VAL A 158 -5.07 9.30 -9.07
CA VAL A 158 -5.78 10.51 -8.65
C VAL A 158 -4.82 11.53 -8.04
N ILE A 159 -3.93 11.09 -7.15
CA ILE A 159 -2.97 11.99 -6.50
C ILE A 159 -2.00 12.56 -7.53
N LEU A 160 -1.43 11.74 -8.40
CA LEU A 160 -0.51 12.24 -9.42
C LEU A 160 -1.18 13.22 -10.38
N VAL A 161 -2.34 12.86 -10.94
CA VAL A 161 -3.04 13.74 -11.90
C VAL A 161 -3.49 15.06 -11.26
N SER A 162 -3.85 15.02 -9.95
CA SER A 162 -4.37 16.22 -9.25
C SER A 162 -3.27 17.14 -8.75
N PHE A 163 -2.07 16.63 -8.47
CA PHE A 163 -1.04 17.36 -7.72
C PHE A 163 0.34 17.35 -8.36
N ILE A 164 0.49 16.93 -9.63
CA ILE A 164 1.75 17.13 -10.36
C ILE A 164 2.07 18.62 -10.40
N GLY A 165 3.27 18.96 -9.91
CA GLY A 165 3.73 20.35 -9.85
C GLY A 165 3.95 20.98 -11.23
N PRO A 166 3.88 22.32 -11.36
CA PRO A 166 4.21 23.00 -12.60
C PRO A 166 5.70 22.80 -12.93
N GLY A 167 6.00 22.19 -14.03
CA GLY A 167 7.38 21.90 -14.49
C GLY A 167 7.54 20.55 -15.17
N PHE A 168 6.52 19.73 -15.08
CA PHE A 168 6.45 18.45 -15.78
C PHE A 168 5.60 18.60 -17.04
N ASP A 169 6.01 17.97 -18.15
CA ASP A 169 5.22 17.95 -19.39
C ASP A 169 3.99 17.06 -19.18
N VAL A 170 2.88 17.71 -18.86
CA VAL A 170 1.63 17.09 -18.40
C VAL A 170 1.08 16.05 -19.40
N GLU A 171 1.36 16.19 -20.70
CA GLU A 171 0.85 15.25 -21.71
C GLU A 171 1.67 13.98 -21.78
N VAL A 172 3.00 14.07 -21.76
CA VAL A 172 3.89 12.92 -21.78
C VAL A 172 3.77 12.13 -20.48
N GLU A 173 3.64 12.82 -19.35
CA GLU A 173 3.48 12.16 -18.06
C GLU A 173 2.12 11.55 -17.84
N ARG A 174 1.03 12.17 -18.30
CA ARG A 174 -0.29 11.53 -18.27
C ARG A 174 -0.30 10.21 -19.02
N ALA A 175 0.29 10.14 -20.20
CA ALA A 175 0.40 8.89 -20.95
C ALA A 175 1.21 7.84 -20.17
N ALA A 176 2.33 8.22 -19.54
CA ALA A 176 3.14 7.34 -18.70
C ALA A 176 2.39 6.88 -17.44
N ILE A 177 1.65 7.78 -16.78
CA ILE A 177 0.84 7.49 -15.59
C ILE A 177 -0.31 6.54 -15.93
N TYR A 178 -1.01 6.75 -17.04
CA TYR A 178 -2.07 5.82 -17.50
C TYR A 178 -1.50 4.45 -17.82
N THR A 179 -0.35 4.39 -18.50
CA THR A 179 0.33 3.13 -18.80
C THR A 179 0.77 2.41 -17.53
N LEU A 180 1.30 3.14 -16.53
CA LEU A 180 1.65 2.62 -15.22
C LEU A 180 0.42 2.08 -14.47
N ALA A 181 -0.68 2.81 -14.47
CA ALA A 181 -1.91 2.38 -13.80
C ALA A 181 -2.46 1.09 -14.43
N VAL A 182 -2.52 1.02 -15.76
CA VAL A 182 -2.99 -0.17 -16.51
C VAL A 182 -2.06 -1.35 -16.32
N ALA A 183 -0.75 -1.14 -16.24
CA ALA A 183 0.22 -2.22 -16.06
C ALA A 183 0.22 -2.83 -14.64
N HIS A 184 -0.42 -2.17 -13.65
CA HIS A 184 -0.50 -2.64 -12.26
C HIS A 184 -1.86 -3.28 -11.90
N VAL A 185 -2.86 -3.21 -12.79
CA VAL A 185 -4.18 -3.84 -12.63
C VAL A 185 -4.28 -5.12 -13.42
#